data_b2a85d24277e204ad33ad1839972db9b
#
_entry.id   b2a85d24277e204ad33ad1839972db9b
#
_cell.length_a   1.000
_cell.length_b   1.000
_cell.length_c   1.000
_cell.angle_alpha   90.00
_cell.angle_beta   90.00
_cell.angle_gamma   90.00
#
_symmetry.space_group_name_H-M   'P 1'
#
loop_
_entity.id
_entity.type
_entity.pdbx_description
1 polymer ?
#
loop_
_entity_poly.entity_id
_entity_poly.type
_entity_poly.pdbx_seq_one_letter_code
_entity_poly.pdbx_strand_id
1 'polypeptide(L)'
;MSALAELIQDAGVPISRTPQRLRDLPVTLSKERRVELEMILHLRDGFRALGGALLVRPSISIGTTQGIAAWNRLSGWRRPYAKSSELLFFAEDIVGHQFGLYRDEVVRFDPERGTFEHYAFKIERWAQRVLEERTELGEALVEGWVEAGNPALETTQKLQPSRPAVLAGEDVVTHALRDDVDLMTRYARLFRETAAADGDPAAVDLWWWDEEDPLAAREVAEAPQAPQG
;
A
#
# COMPACT_ATOMS: atom_id res chain seq x y z
N MET A 1 -1.51 22.12 18.28
CA MET A 1 -1.86 21.80 16.88
C MET A 1 -2.42 20.38 16.91
N SER A 2 -3.40 20.02 16.05
CA SER A 2 -3.82 18.63 15.99
C SER A 2 -2.76 17.79 15.25
N ALA A 3 -2.66 16.48 15.55
CA ALA A 3 -1.69 15.60 14.91
C ALA A 3 -1.95 15.49 13.40
N LEU A 4 -3.21 15.51 12.98
CA LEU A 4 -3.55 15.55 11.55
C LEU A 4 -3.06 16.84 10.90
N ALA A 5 -3.17 17.99 11.55
CA ALA A 5 -2.66 19.25 11.02
C ALA A 5 -1.12 19.23 10.90
N GLU A 6 -0.43 18.63 11.87
CA GLU A 6 1.02 18.44 11.84
C GLU A 6 1.44 17.51 10.68
N LEU A 7 0.77 16.36 10.52
CA LEU A 7 1.01 15.45 9.40
C LEU A 7 0.77 16.12 8.04
N ILE A 8 -0.25 16.97 7.93
CA ILE A 8 -0.52 17.74 6.71
C ILE A 8 0.55 18.82 6.46
N GLN A 9 1.15 19.38 7.50
CA GLN A 9 2.28 20.32 7.33
C GLN A 9 3.55 19.62 6.86
N ASP A 10 3.82 18.42 7.35
CA ASP A 10 4.93 17.57 6.88
C ASP A 10 4.72 17.10 5.41
N ALA A 11 3.49 17.08 4.93
CA ALA A 11 3.15 16.53 3.63
C ALA A 11 3.61 17.42 2.47
N GLY A 12 4.01 16.75 1.38
CA GLY A 12 4.29 17.38 0.08
C GLY A 12 3.05 18.03 -0.56
N VAL A 13 3.19 18.44 -1.82
CA VAL A 13 2.05 19.01 -2.57
C VAL A 13 0.89 18.02 -2.69
N PRO A 14 -0.38 18.48 -2.75
CA PRO A 14 -1.51 17.57 -2.95
C PRO A 14 -1.42 16.90 -4.32
N ILE A 15 -1.78 15.63 -4.38
CA ILE A 15 -1.82 14.84 -5.63
C ILE A 15 -2.97 15.33 -6.52
N SER A 16 -4.13 15.58 -5.92
CA SER A 16 -5.26 16.20 -6.60
C SER A 16 -5.48 17.63 -6.07
N ARG A 17 -5.70 18.58 -6.98
CA ARG A 17 -5.96 19.98 -6.60
C ARG A 17 -7.41 20.22 -6.19
N THR A 18 -8.30 19.32 -6.55
CA THR A 18 -9.74 19.49 -6.33
C THR A 18 -10.31 18.22 -5.71
N PRO A 19 -10.53 18.19 -4.40
CA PRO A 19 -11.09 17.04 -3.73
C PRO A 19 -12.50 16.75 -4.24
N GLN A 20 -12.77 15.48 -4.49
CA GLN A 20 -14.07 14.99 -4.93
C GLN A 20 -14.74 14.23 -3.78
N ARG A 21 -16.07 14.24 -3.77
CA ARG A 21 -16.81 13.35 -2.86
C ARG A 21 -16.52 11.90 -3.20
N LEU A 22 -16.29 11.11 -2.18
CA LEU A 22 -16.10 9.67 -2.34
C LEU A 22 -17.39 9.02 -2.81
N ARG A 23 -17.37 8.45 -4.02
CA ARG A 23 -18.48 7.73 -4.64
C ARG A 23 -18.03 6.32 -5.00
N ASP A 24 -19.00 5.43 -5.22
CA ASP A 24 -18.78 4.08 -5.73
C ASP A 24 -17.74 3.29 -4.91
N LEU A 25 -17.73 3.51 -3.59
CA LEU A 25 -16.90 2.76 -2.67
C LEU A 25 -17.36 1.31 -2.59
N PRO A 26 -16.45 0.32 -2.63
CA PRO A 26 -16.82 -1.10 -2.55
C PRO A 26 -17.31 -1.51 -1.15
N VAL A 27 -17.19 -0.61 -0.16
CA VAL A 27 -17.64 -0.84 1.22
C VAL A 27 -18.50 0.30 1.71
N THR A 28 -19.41 -0.01 2.63
CA THR A 28 -20.25 1.00 3.29
C THR A 28 -19.53 1.52 4.53
N LEU A 29 -19.25 2.81 4.56
CA LEU A 29 -18.73 3.51 5.74
C LEU A 29 -19.89 4.09 6.56
N SER A 30 -19.72 4.16 7.89
CA SER A 30 -20.55 4.99 8.72
C SER A 30 -20.45 6.47 8.28
N LYS A 31 -21.47 7.26 8.59
CA LYS A 31 -21.47 8.70 8.24
C LYS A 31 -20.26 9.41 8.86
N GLU A 32 -19.94 9.08 10.07
CA GLU A 32 -18.84 9.64 10.85
C GLU A 32 -17.49 9.33 10.17
N ARG A 33 -17.25 8.09 9.78
CA ARG A 33 -16.00 7.68 9.11
C ARG A 33 -15.85 8.33 7.75
N ARG A 34 -16.95 8.43 7.01
CA ARG A 34 -16.95 9.14 5.72
C ARG A 34 -16.57 10.60 5.91
N VAL A 35 -17.15 11.28 6.88
CA VAL A 35 -16.86 12.70 7.17
C VAL A 35 -15.40 12.88 7.59
N GLU A 36 -14.85 12.03 8.45
CA GLU A 36 -13.45 12.09 8.86
C GLU A 36 -12.50 11.92 7.66
N LEU A 37 -12.76 10.95 6.79
CA LEU A 37 -11.94 10.71 5.61
C LEU A 37 -12.08 11.85 4.59
N GLU A 38 -13.29 12.30 4.29
CA GLU A 38 -13.51 13.43 3.38
C GLU A 38 -12.90 14.73 3.92
N MET A 39 -12.82 14.90 5.25
CA MET A 39 -12.14 16.04 5.87
C MET A 39 -10.63 16.05 5.58
N ILE A 40 -9.94 14.90 5.70
CA ILE A 40 -8.51 14.82 5.32
C ILE A 40 -8.33 15.21 3.86
N LEU A 41 -9.13 14.61 2.97
CA LEU A 41 -9.06 14.86 1.54
C LEU A 41 -9.38 16.32 1.20
N HIS A 42 -10.26 16.96 1.96
CA HIS A 42 -10.59 18.37 1.78
C HIS A 42 -9.45 19.29 2.21
N LEU A 43 -8.73 18.93 3.26
CA LEU A 43 -7.52 19.64 3.71
C LEU A 43 -6.37 19.46 2.73
N ARG A 44 -6.17 18.22 2.24
CA ARG A 44 -5.15 17.87 1.24
C ARG A 44 -5.55 16.58 0.50
N ASP A 45 -5.89 16.69 -0.78
CA ASP A 45 -6.41 15.57 -1.56
C ASP A 45 -5.31 14.68 -2.12
N GLY A 46 -4.99 13.66 -1.35
CA GLY A 46 -3.86 12.77 -1.59
C GLY A 46 -2.51 13.48 -1.39
N PHE A 47 -1.61 12.84 -0.69
CA PHE A 47 -0.28 13.40 -0.41
C PHE A 47 0.70 12.33 0.03
N ARG A 48 2.00 12.64 -0.09
CA ARG A 48 3.06 11.93 0.61
C ARG A 48 3.53 12.73 1.80
N ALA A 49 3.85 12.04 2.90
CA ALA A 49 4.42 12.60 4.12
C ALA A 49 5.57 11.73 4.60
N LEU A 50 6.25 12.11 5.67
CA LEU A 50 7.38 11.39 6.28
C LEU A 50 8.49 11.15 5.25
N GLY A 51 8.98 12.22 4.61
CA GLY A 51 10.00 12.10 3.57
C GLY A 51 9.56 11.30 2.32
N GLY A 52 8.31 10.86 2.26
CA GLY A 52 7.79 9.99 1.21
C GLY A 52 7.43 8.57 1.68
N ALA A 53 7.65 8.25 2.96
CA ALA A 53 7.36 6.92 3.50
C ALA A 53 5.87 6.63 3.65
N LEU A 54 5.03 7.65 3.73
CA LEU A 54 3.57 7.52 3.79
C LEU A 54 2.92 8.09 2.53
N LEU A 55 2.01 7.34 1.92
CA LEU A 55 1.11 7.84 0.88
C LEU A 55 -0.33 7.81 1.39
N VAL A 56 -1.00 8.97 1.42
CA VAL A 56 -2.45 9.08 1.54
C VAL A 56 -3.04 9.20 0.13
N ARG A 57 -3.97 8.33 -0.22
CA ARG A 57 -4.51 8.26 -1.58
C ARG A 57 -5.49 9.40 -1.88
N PRO A 58 -5.48 9.94 -3.10
CA PRO A 58 -6.41 10.99 -3.49
C PRO A 58 -7.86 10.47 -3.61
N SER A 59 -8.81 11.38 -3.57
CA SER A 59 -10.23 11.08 -3.74
C SER A 59 -10.55 10.46 -5.11
N ILE A 60 -9.82 10.84 -6.15
CA ILE A 60 -9.93 10.32 -7.53
C ILE A 60 -8.55 9.92 -8.06
N SER A 61 -8.53 9.08 -9.09
CA SER A 61 -7.27 8.73 -9.76
C SER A 61 -6.69 9.90 -10.53
N ILE A 62 -5.37 10.15 -10.41
CA ILE A 62 -4.61 11.19 -11.10
C ILE A 62 -3.37 10.54 -11.74
N GLY A 63 -3.30 10.57 -13.07
CA GLY A 63 -2.22 9.88 -13.78
C GLY A 63 -2.18 8.39 -13.42
N THR A 64 -1.03 7.89 -13.00
CA THR A 64 -0.85 6.51 -12.53
C THR A 64 -1.33 6.28 -11.10
N THR A 65 -1.48 7.34 -10.30
CA THR A 65 -1.91 7.22 -8.90
C THR A 65 -3.40 6.89 -8.82
N GLN A 66 -3.71 5.70 -8.31
CA GLN A 66 -5.10 5.28 -8.10
C GLN A 66 -5.71 6.00 -6.90
N GLY A 67 -6.90 6.59 -7.12
CA GLY A 67 -7.73 7.14 -6.04
C GLY A 67 -8.37 6.04 -5.20
N ILE A 68 -8.92 6.45 -4.04
CA ILE A 68 -9.46 5.53 -3.02
C ILE A 68 -10.44 4.50 -3.63
N ALA A 69 -11.40 4.91 -4.44
CA ALA A 69 -12.39 3.97 -5.01
C ALA A 69 -11.74 2.94 -5.96
N ALA A 70 -10.79 3.38 -6.81
CA ALA A 70 -10.09 2.50 -7.75
C ALA A 70 -9.17 1.51 -7.03
N TRP A 71 -8.41 1.99 -6.04
CA TRP A 71 -7.51 1.17 -5.23
C TRP A 71 -8.23 0.05 -4.48
N ASN A 72 -9.44 0.33 -4.05
CA ASN A 72 -10.23 -0.60 -3.25
C ASN A 72 -11.07 -1.59 -4.07
N ARG A 73 -10.92 -1.65 -5.41
CA ARG A 73 -11.63 -2.63 -6.23
C ARG A 73 -11.25 -4.05 -5.83
N LEU A 74 -12.25 -4.91 -5.63
CA LEU A 74 -12.05 -6.31 -5.25
C LEU A 74 -11.54 -7.19 -6.41
N SER A 75 -11.51 -6.67 -7.64
CA SER A 75 -11.02 -7.38 -8.82
C SER A 75 -9.51 -7.28 -9.05
N GLY A 76 -8.82 -6.40 -8.33
CA GLY A 76 -7.37 -6.20 -8.44
C GLY A 76 -6.57 -7.06 -7.45
N TRP A 77 -5.51 -6.48 -6.93
CA TRP A 77 -4.63 -7.10 -5.94
C TRP A 77 -5.36 -7.64 -4.69
N ARG A 78 -6.52 -7.05 -4.35
CA ARG A 78 -7.34 -7.47 -3.20
C ARG A 78 -8.05 -8.81 -3.36
N ARG A 79 -8.12 -9.36 -4.59
CA ARG A 79 -8.91 -10.56 -4.88
C ARG A 79 -8.64 -11.75 -3.96
N PRO A 80 -7.39 -12.08 -3.57
CA PRO A 80 -7.14 -13.24 -2.69
C PRO A 80 -7.46 -12.97 -1.21
N TYR A 81 -7.64 -11.71 -0.82
CA TYR A 81 -7.84 -11.31 0.58
C TYR A 81 -9.34 -11.21 0.93
N ALA A 82 -10.03 -12.33 1.02
CA ALA A 82 -11.48 -12.32 1.27
C ALA A 82 -11.87 -11.54 2.54
N LYS A 83 -11.09 -11.66 3.62
CA LYS A 83 -11.32 -10.95 4.89
C LYS A 83 -11.14 -9.43 4.77
N SER A 84 -10.41 -8.94 3.79
CA SER A 84 -10.21 -7.51 3.56
C SER A 84 -11.36 -6.85 2.80
N SER A 85 -12.36 -7.60 2.36
CA SER A 85 -13.48 -7.06 1.57
C SER A 85 -14.28 -5.97 2.30
N GLU A 86 -14.30 -5.99 3.63
CA GLU A 86 -14.97 -4.99 4.48
C GLU A 86 -14.08 -3.76 4.80
N LEU A 87 -12.81 -3.76 4.37
CA LEU A 87 -11.88 -2.67 4.62
C LEU A 87 -11.93 -1.64 3.49
N LEU A 88 -11.83 -0.36 3.84
CA LEU A 88 -11.54 0.72 2.88
C LEU A 88 -10.15 1.26 3.13
N PHE A 89 -9.20 0.89 2.30
CA PHE A 89 -7.83 1.39 2.36
C PHE A 89 -7.75 2.83 1.85
N PHE A 90 -7.10 3.70 2.63
CA PHE A 90 -6.96 5.13 2.31
C PHE A 90 -5.52 5.63 2.34
N ALA A 91 -4.63 4.89 2.97
CA ALA A 91 -3.20 5.21 3.04
C ALA A 91 -2.35 3.95 3.09
N GLU A 92 -1.06 4.09 2.82
CA GLU A 92 -0.09 3.00 2.85
C GLU A 92 1.31 3.50 3.19
N ASP A 93 2.15 2.63 3.78
CA ASP A 93 3.56 2.91 4.00
C ASP A 93 4.43 2.56 2.77
N ILE A 94 5.74 2.81 2.89
CA ILE A 94 6.68 2.66 1.77
C ILE A 94 6.90 1.20 1.36
N VAL A 95 6.69 0.25 2.27
CA VAL A 95 6.86 -1.18 2.01
C VAL A 95 5.53 -1.88 1.68
N GLY A 96 4.42 -1.14 1.66
CA GLY A 96 3.13 -1.61 1.16
C GLY A 96 2.12 -2.06 2.22
N HIS A 97 2.39 -1.91 3.53
CA HIS A 97 1.30 -2.08 4.50
C HIS A 97 0.23 -1.02 4.28
N GLN A 98 -1.02 -1.41 4.45
CA GLN A 98 -2.16 -0.55 4.17
C GLN A 98 -2.84 -0.07 5.45
N PHE A 99 -3.25 1.20 5.48
CA PHE A 99 -4.16 1.71 6.50
C PHE A 99 -5.58 1.74 5.94
N GLY A 100 -6.48 1.08 6.65
CA GLY A 100 -7.88 0.94 6.23
C GLY A 100 -8.86 1.34 7.32
N LEU A 101 -10.05 1.75 6.90
CA LEU A 101 -11.20 1.90 7.77
C LEU A 101 -11.96 0.57 7.82
N TYR A 102 -12.17 0.08 9.04
CA TYR A 102 -12.95 -1.10 9.33
C TYR A 102 -13.95 -0.77 10.45
N ARG A 103 -15.25 -0.81 10.15
CA ARG A 103 -16.27 -0.38 11.12
C ARG A 103 -15.94 1.00 11.70
N ASP A 104 -15.70 1.09 13.00
CA ASP A 104 -15.42 2.33 13.71
C ASP A 104 -13.95 2.51 14.11
N GLU A 105 -13.03 1.84 13.42
CA GLU A 105 -11.60 1.91 13.70
C GLU A 105 -10.74 2.05 12.43
N VAL A 106 -9.52 2.50 12.61
CA VAL A 106 -8.44 2.41 11.62
C VAL A 106 -7.64 1.17 11.94
N VAL A 107 -7.38 0.36 10.93
CA VAL A 107 -6.56 -0.86 11.02
C VAL A 107 -5.31 -0.73 10.16
N ARG A 108 -4.24 -1.43 10.52
CA ARG A 108 -3.08 -1.68 9.68
C ARG A 108 -3.19 -3.08 9.12
N PHE A 109 -3.09 -3.21 7.81
CA PHE A 109 -3.17 -4.47 7.08
C PHE A 109 -1.78 -4.86 6.58
N ASP A 110 -1.37 -6.09 6.87
CA ASP A 110 -0.17 -6.74 6.38
C ASP A 110 -0.53 -7.58 5.14
N PRO A 111 -0.09 -7.19 3.93
CA PRO A 111 -0.43 -7.91 2.70
C PRO A 111 0.31 -9.25 2.56
N GLU A 112 1.48 -9.44 3.19
CA GLU A 112 2.19 -10.73 3.15
C GLU A 112 1.42 -11.82 3.90
N ARG A 113 0.83 -11.46 5.06
CA ARG A 113 0.07 -12.38 5.93
C ARG A 113 -1.43 -12.36 5.66
N GLY A 114 -1.93 -11.34 4.95
CA GLY A 114 -3.36 -11.14 4.74
C GLY A 114 -4.13 -10.87 6.04
N THR A 115 -3.44 -10.35 7.06
CA THR A 115 -4.00 -10.06 8.38
C THR A 115 -4.11 -8.55 8.60
N PHE A 116 -4.97 -8.14 9.52
CA PHE A 116 -5.02 -6.76 9.96
C PHE A 116 -5.19 -6.69 11.48
N GLU A 117 -4.68 -5.60 12.03
CA GLU A 117 -4.72 -5.32 13.45
C GLU A 117 -5.28 -3.92 13.71
N HIS A 118 -5.82 -3.73 14.92
CA HIS A 118 -6.24 -2.40 15.36
C HIS A 118 -5.05 -1.43 15.37
N TYR A 119 -5.24 -0.28 14.73
CA TYR A 119 -4.22 0.76 14.73
C TYR A 119 -4.68 2.01 15.49
N ALA A 120 -5.90 2.48 15.28
CA ALA A 120 -6.45 3.64 15.98
C ALA A 120 -7.99 3.66 15.95
N PHE A 121 -8.63 4.32 16.89
CA PHE A 121 -10.10 4.51 16.90
C PHE A 121 -10.57 5.67 16.02
N LYS A 122 -9.69 6.63 15.70
CA LYS A 122 -10.02 7.83 14.92
C LYS A 122 -8.86 8.22 14.03
N ILE A 123 -9.15 8.93 12.96
CA ILE A 123 -8.14 9.44 12.03
C ILE A 123 -7.16 10.40 12.71
N GLU A 124 -7.61 11.23 13.66
CA GLU A 124 -6.71 12.08 14.44
C GLU A 124 -5.70 11.25 15.27
N ARG A 125 -6.14 10.13 15.86
CA ARG A 125 -5.24 9.24 16.59
C ARG A 125 -4.35 8.43 15.66
N TRP A 126 -4.84 8.07 14.48
CA TRP A 126 -4.03 7.48 13.42
C TRP A 126 -2.90 8.43 13.02
N ALA A 127 -3.20 9.70 12.74
CA ALA A 127 -2.19 10.70 12.38
C ALA A 127 -1.13 10.88 13.50
N GLN A 128 -1.56 10.90 14.76
CA GLN A 128 -0.65 10.98 15.89
C GLN A 128 0.30 9.78 15.92
N ARG A 129 -0.24 8.57 15.79
CA ARG A 129 0.54 7.34 15.82
C ARG A 129 1.49 7.21 14.63
N VAL A 130 1.07 7.65 13.46
CA VAL A 130 1.90 7.76 12.26
C VAL A 130 3.12 8.67 12.50
N LEU A 131 2.93 9.81 13.16
CA LEU A 131 4.02 10.72 13.51
C LEU A 131 4.94 10.15 14.61
N GLU A 132 4.41 9.37 15.54
CA GLU A 132 5.17 8.70 16.59
C GLU A 132 6.00 7.51 16.03
N GLU A 133 5.49 6.81 15.02
CA GLU A 133 6.05 5.57 14.44
C GLU A 133 6.72 5.81 13.07
N ARG A 134 7.27 7.00 12.81
CA ARG A 134 7.86 7.38 11.50
C ARG A 134 8.90 6.37 11.02
N THR A 135 9.76 5.89 11.90
CA THR A 135 10.82 4.92 11.59
C THR A 135 10.23 3.56 11.17
N GLU A 136 9.23 3.07 11.89
CA GLU A 136 8.55 1.80 11.61
C GLU A 136 7.75 1.85 10.29
N LEU A 137 7.35 3.04 9.85
CA LEU A 137 6.70 3.28 8.57
C LEU A 137 7.69 3.42 7.42
N GLY A 138 8.99 3.35 7.71
CA GLY A 138 10.06 3.31 6.73
C GLY A 138 10.62 4.68 6.31
N GLU A 139 10.47 5.73 7.13
CA GLU A 139 11.11 7.03 6.85
C GLU A 139 12.64 6.86 6.72
N ALA A 140 13.27 6.13 7.65
CA ALA A 140 14.69 5.83 7.57
C ALA A 140 15.10 5.01 6.33
N LEU A 141 14.18 4.17 5.78
CA LEU A 141 14.44 3.48 4.52
C LEU A 141 14.48 4.45 3.34
N VAL A 142 13.57 5.42 3.31
CA VAL A 142 13.56 6.45 2.25
C VAL A 142 14.79 7.35 2.37
N GLU A 143 15.17 7.75 3.57
CA GLU A 143 16.39 8.53 3.81
C GLU A 143 17.62 7.77 3.33
N GLY A 144 17.79 6.50 3.74
CA GLY A 144 18.88 5.65 3.30
C GLY A 144 18.91 5.41 1.79
N TRP A 145 17.73 5.31 1.15
CA TRP A 145 17.62 5.23 -0.31
C TRP A 145 18.20 6.47 -1.00
N VAL A 146 17.86 7.66 -0.52
CA VAL A 146 18.36 8.93 -1.07
C VAL A 146 19.84 9.13 -0.75
N GLU A 147 20.30 8.82 0.47
CA GLU A 147 21.69 8.90 0.88
C GLU A 147 22.61 7.98 0.06
N ALA A 148 22.09 6.83 -0.39
CA ALA A 148 22.78 5.94 -1.32
C ALA A 148 22.94 6.51 -2.75
N GLY A 149 22.45 7.73 -3.00
CA GLY A 149 22.54 8.41 -4.30
C GLY A 149 21.41 8.04 -5.29
N ASN A 150 20.37 7.36 -4.82
CA ASN A 150 19.22 7.04 -5.66
C ASN A 150 18.31 8.26 -5.84
N PRO A 151 17.50 8.31 -6.92
CA PRO A 151 16.55 9.40 -7.13
C PRO A 151 15.46 9.41 -6.06
N ALA A 152 14.89 10.59 -5.80
CA ALA A 152 13.71 10.72 -4.95
C ALA A 152 12.55 9.89 -5.52
N LEU A 153 11.79 9.26 -4.63
CA LEU A 153 10.69 8.38 -5.01
C LEU A 153 9.53 9.16 -5.64
N GLU A 154 9.02 8.67 -6.75
CA GLU A 154 7.77 9.15 -7.34
C GLU A 154 6.55 8.72 -6.50
N THR A 155 5.38 9.32 -6.78
CA THR A 155 4.19 9.13 -5.94
C THR A 155 3.77 7.67 -5.76
N THR A 156 3.84 6.84 -6.82
CA THR A 156 3.43 5.43 -6.77
C THR A 156 4.57 4.47 -6.44
N GLN A 157 5.81 4.97 -6.35
CA GLN A 157 6.96 4.11 -6.10
C GLN A 157 7.07 3.66 -4.65
N LYS A 158 7.45 2.41 -4.47
CA LYS A 158 7.63 1.68 -3.22
C LYS A 158 9.00 1.02 -3.15
N LEU A 159 9.42 0.71 -1.94
CA LEU A 159 10.65 -0.04 -1.69
C LEU A 159 10.29 -1.49 -1.37
N GLN A 160 10.41 -2.36 -2.39
CA GLN A 160 10.21 -3.80 -2.23
C GLN A 160 11.42 -4.40 -1.50
N PRO A 161 11.23 -5.13 -0.39
CA PRO A 161 12.30 -5.90 0.21
C PRO A 161 12.78 -7.01 -0.74
N SER A 162 14.10 -7.28 -0.78
CA SER A 162 14.70 -8.37 -1.58
C SER A 162 14.21 -9.77 -1.17
N ARG A 163 13.67 -9.90 0.05
CA ARG A 163 12.95 -11.07 0.55
C ARG A 163 11.68 -10.63 1.26
N PRO A 164 10.57 -11.38 1.12
CA PRO A 164 9.39 -11.13 1.95
C PRO A 164 9.72 -11.13 3.43
N ALA A 165 9.13 -10.22 4.21
CA ALA A 165 9.41 -10.09 5.64
C ALA A 165 9.07 -11.37 6.42
N VAL A 166 8.08 -12.14 5.96
CA VAL A 166 7.74 -13.46 6.53
C VAL A 166 8.87 -14.48 6.44
N LEU A 167 9.88 -14.25 5.57
CA LEU A 167 11.03 -15.13 5.32
C LEU A 167 12.38 -14.48 5.65
N ALA A 168 12.42 -13.18 5.92
CA ALA A 168 13.68 -12.45 6.08
C ALA A 168 14.42 -12.82 7.38
N GLY A 169 13.70 -13.16 8.43
CA GLY A 169 14.29 -13.41 9.75
C GLY A 169 15.05 -12.18 10.25
N GLU A 170 16.34 -12.38 10.67
CA GLU A 170 17.25 -11.33 11.09
C GLU A 170 18.22 -10.86 9.97
N ASP A 171 18.04 -11.36 8.75
CA ASP A 171 18.92 -11.02 7.63
C ASP A 171 18.75 -9.54 7.24
N VAL A 172 19.86 -8.93 6.82
CA VAL A 172 19.84 -7.59 6.23
C VAL A 172 19.13 -7.66 4.89
N VAL A 173 18.03 -6.91 4.79
CA VAL A 173 17.20 -6.86 3.59
C VAL A 173 17.55 -5.63 2.77
N THR A 174 17.97 -5.82 1.52
CA THR A 174 18.06 -4.74 0.54
C THR A 174 16.70 -4.45 -0.06
N HIS A 175 16.54 -3.31 -0.71
CA HIS A 175 15.27 -2.89 -1.29
C HIS A 175 15.44 -2.57 -2.77
N ALA A 176 14.44 -2.91 -3.56
CA ALA A 176 14.32 -2.57 -4.98
C ALA A 176 13.14 -1.62 -5.20
N LEU A 177 13.25 -0.76 -6.20
CA LEU A 177 12.18 0.14 -6.58
C LEU A 177 11.06 -0.63 -7.30
N ARG A 178 9.81 -0.40 -6.89
CA ARG A 178 8.61 -0.98 -7.54
C ARG A 178 7.49 0.05 -7.61
N ASP A 179 6.58 -0.15 -8.55
CA ASP A 179 5.29 0.53 -8.54
C ASP A 179 4.36 -0.07 -7.48
N ASP A 180 3.46 0.73 -6.91
CA ASP A 180 2.58 0.29 -5.82
C ASP A 180 1.64 -0.85 -6.23
N VAL A 181 1.11 -0.82 -7.47
CA VAL A 181 0.23 -1.88 -8.00
C VAL A 181 1.01 -3.18 -8.20
N ASP A 182 2.24 -3.09 -8.72
CA ASP A 182 3.12 -4.25 -8.91
C ASP A 182 3.45 -4.88 -7.54
N LEU A 183 3.91 -4.09 -6.57
CA LEU A 183 4.24 -4.59 -5.25
C LEU A 183 3.04 -5.29 -4.59
N MET A 184 1.86 -4.66 -4.63
CA MET A 184 0.66 -5.27 -4.05
C MET A 184 0.21 -6.54 -4.79
N THR A 185 0.47 -6.64 -6.10
CA THR A 185 0.21 -7.85 -6.87
C THR A 185 1.14 -8.99 -6.47
N ARG A 186 2.42 -8.69 -6.18
CA ARG A 186 3.40 -9.65 -5.66
C ARG A 186 3.00 -10.17 -4.28
N TYR A 187 2.63 -9.28 -3.37
CA TYR A 187 2.12 -9.70 -2.06
C TYR A 187 0.86 -10.56 -2.17
N ALA A 188 -0.07 -10.19 -3.04
CA ALA A 188 -1.28 -10.98 -3.28
C ALA A 188 -0.97 -12.37 -3.85
N ARG A 189 0.06 -12.49 -4.67
CA ARG A 189 0.58 -13.77 -5.17
C ARG A 189 1.22 -14.57 -4.05
N LEU A 190 2.12 -13.98 -3.28
CA LEU A 190 2.77 -14.62 -2.13
C LEU A 190 1.72 -15.18 -1.16
N PHE A 191 0.76 -14.37 -0.74
CA PHE A 191 -0.32 -14.79 0.16
C PHE A 191 -1.09 -16.00 -0.38
N ARG A 192 -1.46 -15.98 -1.68
CA ARG A 192 -2.19 -17.08 -2.32
C ARG A 192 -1.35 -18.37 -2.38
N GLU A 193 -0.08 -18.27 -2.77
CA GLU A 193 0.83 -19.41 -2.91
C GLU A 193 1.17 -20.00 -1.52
N THR A 194 1.37 -19.15 -0.51
CA THR A 194 1.52 -19.57 0.89
C THR A 194 0.29 -20.36 1.38
N ALA A 195 -0.91 -19.86 1.09
CA ALA A 195 -2.15 -20.57 1.44
C ALA A 195 -2.27 -21.93 0.72
N ALA A 196 -1.80 -22.04 -0.52
CA ALA A 196 -1.76 -23.30 -1.26
C ALA A 196 -0.67 -24.26 -0.76
N ALA A 197 0.34 -23.76 -0.05
CA ALA A 197 1.40 -24.50 0.61
C ALA A 197 1.11 -24.76 2.11
N ASP A 198 -0.15 -24.98 2.46
CA ASP A 198 -0.61 -25.25 3.84
C ASP A 198 -0.21 -24.16 4.86
N GLY A 199 -0.02 -22.93 4.39
CA GLY A 199 0.34 -21.78 5.22
C GLY A 199 1.86 -21.63 5.46
N ASP A 200 2.69 -22.45 4.82
CA ASP A 200 4.15 -22.35 4.93
C ASP A 200 4.75 -21.45 3.83
N PRO A 201 5.17 -20.21 4.12
CA PRO A 201 5.78 -19.34 3.14
C PRO A 201 7.16 -19.85 2.66
N ALA A 202 7.85 -20.68 3.45
CA ALA A 202 9.15 -21.25 3.08
C ALA A 202 9.03 -22.32 1.97
N ALA A 203 7.85 -22.87 1.77
CA ALA A 203 7.58 -23.81 0.69
C ALA A 203 7.21 -23.15 -0.64
N VAL A 204 7.11 -21.81 -0.68
CA VAL A 204 6.79 -21.06 -1.89
C VAL A 204 8.06 -20.83 -2.71
N ASP A 205 8.01 -21.18 -4.00
CA ASP A 205 9.08 -20.83 -4.94
C ASP A 205 8.97 -19.36 -5.36
N LEU A 206 9.96 -18.57 -4.96
CA LEU A 206 9.98 -17.11 -5.12
C LEU A 206 10.73 -16.62 -6.38
N TRP A 207 10.96 -17.46 -7.38
CA TRP A 207 11.67 -17.06 -8.59
C TRP A 207 11.13 -15.76 -9.23
N TRP A 208 9.83 -15.48 -9.08
CA TRP A 208 9.15 -14.30 -9.60
C TRP A 208 9.25 -13.06 -8.72
N TRP A 209 9.77 -13.19 -7.48
CA TRP A 209 9.80 -12.09 -6.52
C TRP A 209 10.68 -10.93 -7.00
N ASP A 210 11.83 -11.24 -7.60
CA ASP A 210 12.81 -10.25 -8.07
C ASP A 210 12.66 -9.91 -9.56
N GLU A 211 11.71 -10.52 -10.29
CA GLU A 211 11.48 -10.20 -11.69
C GLU A 211 11.00 -8.77 -11.91
N GLU A 212 11.43 -8.12 -13.00
CA GLU A 212 11.06 -6.73 -13.28
C GLU A 212 9.57 -6.56 -13.61
N ASP A 213 8.92 -7.58 -14.22
CA ASP A 213 7.49 -7.57 -14.52
C ASP A 213 6.89 -8.99 -14.44
N PRO A 214 6.19 -9.34 -13.34
CA PRO A 214 5.57 -10.65 -13.18
C PRO A 214 4.39 -10.90 -14.13
N LEU A 215 3.82 -9.87 -14.76
CA LEU A 215 2.76 -10.00 -15.75
C LEU A 215 3.34 -10.26 -17.13
N ALA A 216 4.46 -9.63 -17.50
CA ALA A 216 5.18 -9.91 -18.75
C ALA A 216 5.71 -11.36 -18.81
N ALA A 217 6.19 -11.88 -17.67
CA ALA A 217 6.62 -13.29 -17.59
C ALA A 217 5.46 -14.28 -17.86
N ARG A 218 4.23 -13.92 -17.52
CA ARG A 218 3.05 -14.74 -17.81
C ARG A 218 2.69 -14.76 -19.29
N GLU A 219 2.74 -13.62 -19.97
CA GLU A 219 2.46 -13.54 -21.41
C GLU A 219 3.46 -14.36 -22.22
N VAL A 220 4.74 -14.40 -21.82
CA VAL A 220 5.77 -15.23 -22.45
C VAL A 220 5.54 -16.72 -22.17
N ALA A 221 5.08 -17.09 -20.97
CA ALA A 221 4.83 -18.50 -20.63
C ALA A 221 3.52 -19.05 -21.21
N GLU A 222 2.54 -18.19 -21.51
CA GLU A 222 1.25 -18.56 -22.11
C GLU A 222 1.21 -18.36 -23.63
N ALA A 223 2.26 -17.78 -24.24
CA ALA A 223 2.34 -17.64 -25.69
C ALA A 223 2.36 -19.04 -26.34
N PRO A 224 1.43 -19.35 -27.25
CA PRO A 224 1.42 -20.64 -27.93
C PRO A 224 2.73 -20.79 -28.70
N GLN A 225 3.47 -21.88 -28.43
CA GLN A 225 4.64 -22.22 -29.21
C GLN A 225 4.22 -22.32 -30.68
N ALA A 226 4.86 -21.51 -31.55
CA ALA A 226 4.61 -21.53 -32.96
C ALA A 226 4.85 -22.96 -33.46
N PRO A 227 3.99 -23.53 -34.32
CA PRO A 227 4.17 -24.86 -34.81
C PRO A 227 5.49 -24.91 -35.56
N GLN A 228 6.39 -25.79 -35.10
CA GLN A 228 7.63 -26.09 -35.81
C GLN A 228 7.26 -26.81 -37.11
N GLY A 229 7.34 -26.06 -38.22
CA GLY A 229 7.18 -26.56 -39.55
C GLY A 229 8.50 -27.13 -40.09
#